data_b57344bbde5bfd58863ac7dfb8447678
#
_entry.id   b57344bbde5bfd58863ac7dfb8447678
#
_cell.length_a   1.000
_cell.length_b   1.000
_cell.length_c   1.000
_cell.angle_alpha   90.00
_cell.angle_beta   90.00
_cell.angle_gamma   90.00
#
_symmetry.space_group_name_H-M   'P 1'
#
loop_
_entity.id
_entity.type
_entity.pdbx_description
1 polymer ?
#
loop_
_entity_poly.entity_id
_entity_poly.type
_entity_poly.pdbx_seq_one_letter_code
_entity_poly.pdbx_strand_id
1 'polypeptide(L)'
;LRFSLPDHVSAQKLRTIALSKEVNLRYYDNGDVGFSIDETTDLKDVNLLLSIFSIAAEETVQEVTDIPEASSLNRELRRRTSFLTHEVFNKYHTETEMMRYIKRLERKDISLAHSMISLGSCTMKLNAASEMLPLSNLGWMAIHPLAPEDQTKGYQTLINNLSEQLKVITGFAGITLQPNSGAAGEYTGLRIIRAYLESIGQGHRNKILIP
;
A
#
# COMPACT_ATOMS: atom_id res chain seq x y z
N LEU A 1 -7.68 -15.08 -2.51
CA LEU A 1 -7.85 -16.53 -2.65
C LEU A 1 -6.71 -17.26 -1.97
N ARG A 2 -7.02 -18.41 -1.36
CA ARG A 2 -6.05 -19.36 -0.78
C ARG A 2 -6.51 -20.77 -1.07
N PHE A 3 -5.61 -21.64 -1.45
CA PHE A 3 -5.92 -23.03 -1.82
C PHE A 3 -4.68 -23.92 -1.61
N SER A 4 -4.93 -25.20 -1.42
CA SER A 4 -3.89 -26.23 -1.34
C SER A 4 -3.52 -26.71 -2.74
N LEU A 5 -2.23 -26.92 -2.95
CA LEU A 5 -1.76 -27.49 -4.22
C LEU A 5 -2.05 -29.00 -4.26
N PRO A 6 -2.36 -29.56 -5.44
CA PRO A 6 -2.38 -31.00 -5.63
C PRO A 6 -1.05 -31.65 -5.30
N ASP A 7 -1.04 -32.90 -4.83
CA ASP A 7 0.18 -33.61 -4.36
C ASP A 7 1.31 -33.65 -5.42
N HIS A 8 0.97 -33.65 -6.70
CA HIS A 8 1.96 -33.65 -7.80
C HIS A 8 2.52 -32.27 -8.15
N VAL A 9 2.00 -31.19 -7.55
CA VAL A 9 2.45 -29.82 -7.83
C VAL A 9 3.33 -29.31 -6.70
N SER A 10 4.60 -29.14 -6.98
CA SER A 10 5.55 -28.56 -6.03
C SER A 10 5.38 -27.04 -5.92
N ALA A 11 5.24 -26.53 -4.69
CA ALA A 11 5.23 -25.10 -4.41
C ALA A 11 6.49 -24.38 -4.91
N GLN A 12 7.66 -25.05 -4.86
CA GLN A 12 8.92 -24.52 -5.37
C GLN A 12 8.93 -24.42 -6.90
N LYS A 13 8.38 -25.42 -7.62
CA LYS A 13 8.21 -25.36 -9.07
C LYS A 13 7.29 -24.20 -9.47
N LEU A 14 6.15 -24.10 -8.80
CA LEU A 14 5.19 -23.00 -9.01
C LEU A 14 5.84 -21.64 -8.77
N ARG A 15 6.62 -21.50 -7.69
CA ARG A 15 7.33 -20.24 -7.38
C ARG A 15 8.31 -19.86 -8.48
N THR A 16 9.08 -20.81 -8.98
CA THR A 16 10.05 -20.55 -10.06
C THR A 16 9.35 -20.07 -11.34
N ILE A 17 8.22 -20.71 -11.68
CA ILE A 17 7.43 -20.33 -12.87
C ILE A 17 6.80 -18.95 -12.66
N ALA A 18 6.18 -18.69 -11.51
CA ALA A 18 5.56 -17.41 -11.20
C ALA A 18 6.58 -16.25 -11.28
N LEU A 19 7.75 -16.42 -10.68
CA LEU A 19 8.84 -15.42 -10.73
C LEU A 19 9.36 -15.20 -12.17
N SER A 20 9.43 -16.24 -12.98
CA SER A 20 9.81 -16.09 -14.40
C SER A 20 8.79 -15.30 -15.24
N LYS A 21 7.57 -15.19 -14.74
CA LYS A 21 6.47 -14.38 -15.29
C LYS A 21 6.25 -13.06 -14.55
N GLU A 22 7.19 -12.68 -13.68
CA GLU A 22 7.14 -11.45 -12.87
C GLU A 22 5.93 -11.38 -11.93
N VAL A 23 5.45 -12.54 -11.45
CA VAL A 23 4.32 -12.66 -10.52
C VAL A 23 4.79 -13.16 -9.17
N ASN A 24 4.43 -12.45 -8.10
CA ASN A 24 4.62 -12.88 -6.72
C ASN A 24 3.32 -13.51 -6.18
N LEU A 25 3.43 -14.75 -5.69
CA LEU A 25 2.36 -15.43 -4.98
C LEU A 25 2.71 -15.53 -3.49
N ARG A 26 1.71 -15.64 -2.65
CA ARG A 26 1.88 -15.93 -1.22
C ARG A 26 2.03 -17.42 -1.00
N TYR A 27 3.13 -17.84 -0.39
CA TYR A 27 3.38 -19.24 0.02
C TYR A 27 3.27 -19.34 1.52
N TYR A 28 2.50 -20.32 2.01
CA TYR A 28 2.25 -20.56 3.42
C TYR A 28 3.07 -21.77 3.92
N ASP A 29 3.39 -21.79 5.20
CA ASP A 29 4.21 -22.85 5.81
C ASP A 29 3.58 -24.24 5.71
N ASN A 30 2.27 -24.31 5.58
CA ASN A 30 1.53 -25.57 5.39
C ASN A 30 1.46 -26.04 3.92
N GLY A 31 2.15 -25.37 3.01
CA GLY A 31 2.17 -25.70 1.58
C GLY A 31 1.04 -25.06 0.74
N ASP A 32 0.11 -24.36 1.36
CA ASP A 32 -0.90 -23.61 0.62
C ASP A 32 -0.28 -22.44 -0.15
N VAL A 33 -0.97 -22.03 -1.20
CA VAL A 33 -0.64 -20.84 -2.00
C VAL A 33 -1.82 -19.89 -2.04
N GLY A 34 -1.52 -18.60 -2.06
CA GLY A 34 -2.55 -17.59 -2.16
C GLY A 34 -2.17 -16.41 -3.04
N PHE A 35 -3.19 -15.71 -3.50
CA PHE A 35 -3.07 -14.41 -4.16
C PHE A 35 -4.31 -13.56 -3.88
N SER A 36 -4.14 -12.26 -4.00
CA SER A 36 -5.23 -11.30 -3.91
C SER A 36 -5.54 -10.75 -5.29
N ILE A 37 -6.80 -10.42 -5.50
CA ILE A 37 -7.30 -9.71 -6.68
C ILE A 37 -8.00 -8.45 -6.20
N ASP A 38 -7.94 -7.42 -6.99
CA ASP A 38 -8.58 -6.13 -6.73
C ASP A 38 -9.26 -5.58 -8.01
N GLU A 39 -9.71 -4.35 -7.96
CA GLU A 39 -10.40 -3.68 -9.07
C GLU A 39 -9.52 -3.41 -10.29
N THR A 40 -8.21 -3.56 -10.18
CA THR A 40 -7.27 -3.41 -11.30
C THR A 40 -7.00 -4.71 -12.03
N THR A 41 -7.40 -5.84 -11.45
CA THR A 41 -7.20 -7.18 -12.02
C THR A 41 -8.12 -7.40 -13.23
N ASP A 42 -7.53 -7.66 -14.38
CA ASP A 42 -8.25 -7.90 -15.63
C ASP A 42 -8.14 -9.36 -16.11
N LEU A 43 -8.77 -9.65 -17.27
CA LEU A 43 -8.75 -11.00 -17.88
C LEU A 43 -7.34 -11.46 -18.25
N LYS A 44 -6.42 -10.54 -18.53
CA LYS A 44 -5.01 -10.90 -18.84
C LYS A 44 -4.32 -11.41 -17.61
N ASP A 45 -4.55 -10.79 -16.45
CA ASP A 45 -3.99 -11.23 -15.17
C ASP A 45 -4.55 -12.60 -14.79
N VAL A 46 -5.86 -12.81 -14.97
CA VAL A 46 -6.49 -14.12 -14.73
C VAL A 46 -5.87 -15.20 -15.62
N ASN A 47 -5.73 -14.94 -16.91
CA ASN A 47 -5.16 -15.89 -17.87
C ASN A 47 -3.66 -16.11 -17.62
N LEU A 48 -2.94 -15.09 -17.18
CA LEU A 48 -1.54 -15.23 -16.74
C LEU A 48 -1.43 -16.17 -15.54
N LEU A 49 -2.26 -15.99 -14.51
CA LEU A 49 -2.32 -16.89 -13.35
C LEU A 49 -2.66 -18.31 -13.77
N LEU A 50 -3.70 -18.50 -14.60
CA LEU A 50 -4.06 -19.82 -15.11
C LEU A 50 -2.91 -20.47 -15.86
N SER A 51 -2.18 -19.73 -16.68
CA SER A 51 -1.01 -20.24 -17.40
C SER A 51 0.11 -20.67 -16.45
N ILE A 52 0.37 -19.93 -15.38
CA ILE A 52 1.38 -20.26 -14.36
C ILE A 52 1.01 -21.58 -13.66
N PHE A 53 -0.24 -21.73 -13.25
CA PHE A 53 -0.70 -22.96 -12.59
C PHE A 53 -0.72 -24.16 -13.54
N SER A 54 -1.15 -23.98 -14.79
CA SER A 54 -1.19 -25.07 -15.77
C SER A 54 0.20 -25.60 -16.11
N ILE A 55 1.19 -24.70 -16.28
CA ILE A 55 2.59 -25.10 -16.48
C ILE A 55 3.13 -25.84 -15.24
N ALA A 56 2.78 -25.40 -14.03
CA ALA A 56 3.23 -26.07 -12.81
C ALA A 56 2.60 -27.46 -12.64
N ALA A 57 1.34 -27.63 -13.04
CA ALA A 57 0.59 -28.85 -12.97
C ALA A 57 0.83 -29.79 -14.18
N GLU A 58 1.50 -29.30 -15.23
CA GLU A 58 1.66 -30.02 -16.51
C GLU A 58 0.30 -30.33 -17.19
N GLU A 59 -0.66 -29.45 -16.97
CA GLU A 59 -2.01 -29.56 -17.51
C GLU A 59 -2.30 -28.46 -18.53
N THR A 60 -3.26 -28.68 -19.41
CA THR A 60 -3.74 -27.65 -20.36
C THR A 60 -4.99 -27.00 -19.81
N VAL A 61 -4.97 -25.65 -19.70
CA VAL A 61 -6.14 -24.88 -19.27
C VAL A 61 -6.60 -24.00 -20.44
N GLN A 62 -7.91 -23.92 -20.64
CA GLN A 62 -8.49 -23.01 -21.61
C GLN A 62 -8.45 -21.57 -21.08
N GLU A 63 -8.16 -20.63 -21.97
CA GLU A 63 -8.25 -19.21 -21.62
C GLU A 63 -9.70 -18.82 -21.30
N VAL A 64 -9.83 -17.98 -20.28
CA VAL A 64 -11.09 -17.34 -19.95
C VAL A 64 -11.28 -16.14 -20.88
N THR A 65 -12.33 -16.14 -21.65
CA THR A 65 -12.64 -15.09 -22.64
C THR A 65 -13.68 -14.10 -22.15
N ASP A 66 -14.43 -14.46 -21.10
CA ASP A 66 -15.50 -13.62 -20.55
C ASP A 66 -15.54 -13.75 -19.01
N ILE A 67 -15.87 -12.66 -18.34
CA ILE A 67 -16.11 -12.64 -16.89
C ILE A 67 -17.63 -12.75 -16.71
N PRO A 68 -18.14 -13.87 -16.19
CA PRO A 68 -19.57 -14.00 -15.93
C PRO A 68 -20.01 -12.90 -14.94
N GLU A 69 -21.16 -12.29 -15.19
CA GLU A 69 -21.75 -11.35 -14.23
C GLU A 69 -21.71 -11.94 -12.82
N ALA A 70 -21.09 -11.18 -11.89
CA ALA A 70 -20.92 -11.62 -10.51
C ALA A 70 -22.30 -11.90 -9.88
N SER A 71 -22.75 -13.15 -9.94
CA SER A 71 -23.93 -13.63 -9.23
C SER A 71 -23.70 -13.85 -7.74
N SER A 72 -22.46 -13.66 -7.27
CA SER A 72 -22.03 -13.93 -5.89
C SER A 72 -22.53 -12.93 -4.85
N LEU A 73 -22.92 -11.72 -5.27
CA LEU A 73 -23.53 -10.77 -4.35
C LEU A 73 -25.01 -11.17 -4.09
N ASN A 74 -25.32 -11.41 -2.83
CA ASN A 74 -26.70 -11.57 -2.39
C ASN A 74 -27.56 -10.43 -2.99
N ARG A 75 -28.69 -10.79 -3.59
CA ARG A 75 -29.60 -9.86 -4.27
C ARG A 75 -30.03 -8.70 -3.37
N GLU A 76 -30.10 -8.92 -2.06
CA GLU A 76 -30.43 -7.91 -1.04
C GLU A 76 -29.32 -6.88 -0.83
N LEU A 77 -28.05 -7.25 -1.11
CA LEU A 77 -26.89 -6.38 -0.98
C LEU A 77 -26.60 -5.58 -2.24
N ARG A 78 -27.31 -5.89 -3.35
CA ARG A 78 -27.14 -5.14 -4.60
C ARG A 78 -27.77 -3.77 -4.48
N ARG A 79 -27.03 -2.75 -4.87
CA ARG A 79 -27.53 -1.37 -4.91
C ARG A 79 -28.70 -1.28 -5.91
N ARG A 80 -29.82 -0.72 -5.43
CA ARG A 80 -31.02 -0.45 -6.24
C ARG A 80 -31.28 1.03 -6.48
N THR A 81 -30.52 1.89 -5.79
CA THR A 81 -30.64 3.35 -5.89
C THR A 81 -29.53 3.90 -6.76
N SER A 82 -29.83 4.98 -7.50
CA SER A 82 -28.78 5.75 -8.16
C SER A 82 -27.82 6.37 -7.15
N PHE A 83 -26.57 6.59 -7.54
CA PHE A 83 -25.54 7.19 -6.71
C PHE A 83 -24.77 8.23 -7.50
N LEU A 84 -24.03 9.11 -6.82
CA LEU A 84 -23.26 10.21 -7.41
C LEU A 84 -24.12 11.04 -8.38
N THR A 85 -25.38 11.32 -8.00
CA THR A 85 -26.36 12.01 -8.83
C THR A 85 -26.15 13.52 -8.88
N HIS A 86 -25.34 14.08 -7.97
CA HIS A 86 -25.03 15.50 -7.99
C HIS A 86 -24.21 15.85 -9.24
N GLU A 87 -24.54 16.98 -9.89
CA GLU A 87 -23.93 17.39 -11.16
C GLU A 87 -22.40 17.53 -11.11
N VAL A 88 -21.82 17.76 -9.93
CA VAL A 88 -20.36 17.86 -9.76
C VAL A 88 -19.60 16.62 -10.23
N PHE A 89 -20.23 15.45 -10.10
CA PHE A 89 -19.64 14.17 -10.53
C PHE A 89 -19.71 13.95 -12.04
N ASN A 90 -20.46 14.81 -12.75
CA ASN A 90 -20.73 14.65 -14.17
C ASN A 90 -20.41 15.92 -14.99
N LYS A 91 -19.63 16.85 -14.42
CA LYS A 91 -19.43 18.17 -15.03
C LYS A 91 -17.98 18.46 -15.42
N TYR A 92 -17.01 17.90 -14.71
CA TYR A 92 -15.59 18.26 -14.86
C TYR A 92 -14.81 17.07 -15.41
N HIS A 93 -14.88 16.88 -16.73
CA HIS A 93 -14.32 15.70 -17.41
C HIS A 93 -12.94 15.95 -18.05
N THR A 94 -12.51 17.22 -18.17
CA THR A 94 -11.19 17.52 -18.69
C THR A 94 -10.23 17.93 -17.58
N GLU A 95 -8.94 17.74 -17.79
CA GLU A 95 -7.89 18.15 -16.84
C GLU A 95 -8.04 19.65 -16.50
N THR A 96 -8.20 20.50 -17.50
CA THR A 96 -8.32 21.95 -17.30
C THR A 96 -9.54 22.31 -16.45
N GLU A 97 -10.69 21.68 -16.69
CA GLU A 97 -11.91 21.91 -15.90
C GLU A 97 -11.74 21.46 -14.47
N MET A 98 -11.13 20.29 -14.26
CA MET A 98 -10.85 19.76 -12.92
C MET A 98 -9.88 20.68 -12.16
N MET A 99 -8.80 21.14 -12.77
CA MET A 99 -7.85 22.07 -12.14
C MET A 99 -8.52 23.40 -11.76
N ARG A 100 -9.36 23.95 -12.64
CA ARG A 100 -10.13 25.16 -12.34
C ARG A 100 -11.16 24.95 -11.24
N TYR A 101 -11.78 23.79 -11.19
CA TYR A 101 -12.72 23.41 -10.13
C TYR A 101 -12.02 23.30 -8.78
N ILE A 102 -10.89 22.60 -8.70
CA ILE A 102 -10.07 22.49 -7.48
C ILE A 102 -9.65 23.88 -6.99
N LYS A 103 -9.15 24.73 -7.89
CA LYS A 103 -8.74 26.11 -7.54
C LYS A 103 -9.90 26.98 -7.06
N ARG A 104 -11.10 26.77 -7.60
CA ARG A 104 -12.31 27.46 -7.14
C ARG A 104 -12.71 27.03 -5.73
N LEU A 105 -12.55 25.73 -5.39
CA LEU A 105 -12.81 25.23 -4.05
C LEU A 105 -11.77 25.75 -3.06
N GLU A 106 -10.48 25.71 -3.43
CA GLU A 106 -9.39 26.22 -2.61
C GLU A 106 -9.60 27.68 -2.20
N ARG A 107 -10.10 28.53 -3.13
CA ARG A 107 -10.36 29.94 -2.86
C ARG A 107 -11.53 30.22 -1.90
N LYS A 108 -12.31 29.21 -1.55
CA LYS A 108 -13.38 29.36 -0.55
C LYS A 108 -12.88 29.28 0.87
N ASP A 109 -11.65 28.86 1.06
CA ASP A 109 -11.01 28.73 2.35
C ASP A 109 -9.59 29.30 2.30
N ILE A 110 -8.90 29.28 3.43
CA ILE A 110 -7.54 29.78 3.55
C ILE A 110 -6.57 28.71 3.05
N SER A 111 -5.74 29.06 2.07
CA SER A 111 -4.70 28.15 1.59
C SER A 111 -3.31 28.60 2.02
N LEU A 112 -2.38 27.65 2.16
CA LEU A 112 -0.98 27.92 2.47
C LEU A 112 -0.27 28.77 1.40
N ALA A 113 -0.82 28.83 0.18
CA ALA A 113 -0.30 29.67 -0.90
C ALA A 113 -0.65 31.16 -0.72
N HIS A 114 -1.67 31.48 0.08
CA HIS A 114 -2.19 32.84 0.26
C HIS A 114 -2.08 33.37 1.68
N SER A 115 -1.66 32.58 2.63
CA SER A 115 -1.64 32.95 4.05
C SER A 115 -0.50 32.31 4.82
N MET A 116 -0.06 33.02 5.85
CA MET A 116 0.81 32.45 6.87
C MET A 116 -0.06 31.89 8.00
N ILE A 117 -0.41 30.62 7.88
CA ILE A 117 -1.21 29.91 8.88
C ILE A 117 -0.28 29.17 9.81
N SER A 118 -0.28 29.54 11.09
CA SER A 118 0.34 28.77 12.14
C SER A 118 -0.58 27.61 12.52
N LEU A 119 -0.52 26.52 11.75
CA LEU A 119 -1.29 25.31 12.02
C LEU A 119 -0.46 24.29 12.79
N GLY A 120 -1.14 23.44 13.56
CA GLY A 120 -0.51 22.37 14.33
C GLY A 120 0.15 21.27 13.48
N SER A 121 0.49 20.17 14.12
CA SER A 121 1.35 19.11 13.58
C SER A 121 0.85 18.43 12.31
N CYS A 122 -0.46 18.34 12.09
CA CYS A 122 -1.02 17.65 10.92
C CYS A 122 -0.94 18.44 9.61
N THR A 123 -0.30 19.59 9.62
CA THR A 123 -0.22 20.47 8.44
C THR A 123 0.89 20.03 7.52
N MET A 124 0.52 19.60 6.31
CA MET A 124 1.47 19.43 5.21
C MET A 124 2.03 20.80 4.82
N LYS A 125 3.34 20.94 4.89
CA LYS A 125 4.01 22.15 4.40
C LYS A 125 4.10 22.10 2.89
N LEU A 126 4.22 23.28 2.25
CA LEU A 126 4.42 23.36 0.81
C LEU A 126 5.77 22.75 0.44
N ASN A 127 5.75 21.76 -0.41
CA ASN A 127 6.94 21.15 -1.00
C ASN A 127 7.10 21.60 -2.45
N ALA A 128 8.33 21.67 -2.93
CA ALA A 128 8.58 21.90 -4.34
C ALA A 128 7.99 20.76 -5.19
N ALA A 129 7.39 21.09 -6.33
CA ALA A 129 6.83 20.07 -7.23
C ALA A 129 7.88 19.03 -7.68
N SER A 130 9.13 19.46 -7.84
CA SER A 130 10.26 18.58 -8.18
C SER A 130 10.58 17.54 -7.11
N GLU A 131 10.32 17.82 -5.84
CA GLU A 131 10.48 16.87 -4.74
C GLU A 131 9.39 15.80 -4.74
N MET A 132 8.21 16.11 -5.31
CA MET A 132 7.08 15.19 -5.42
C MET A 132 7.13 14.31 -6.67
N LEU A 133 7.87 14.73 -7.71
CA LEU A 133 7.96 13.99 -8.98
C LEU A 133 8.40 12.52 -8.83
N PRO A 134 9.38 12.16 -7.99
CA PRO A 134 9.77 10.76 -7.81
C PRO A 134 8.63 9.86 -7.35
N LEU A 135 7.62 10.39 -6.62
CA LEU A 135 6.47 9.62 -6.13
C LEU A 135 5.55 9.14 -7.27
N SER A 136 5.61 9.78 -8.44
CA SER A 136 4.84 9.36 -9.62
C SER A 136 5.57 8.34 -10.50
N ASN A 137 6.80 7.98 -10.16
CA ASN A 137 7.57 6.97 -10.89
C ASN A 137 7.07 5.57 -10.53
N LEU A 138 6.64 4.80 -11.54
CA LEU A 138 6.11 3.44 -11.35
C LEU A 138 7.10 2.51 -10.63
N GLY A 139 8.41 2.67 -10.85
CA GLY A 139 9.43 1.90 -10.15
C GLY A 139 9.43 2.09 -8.63
N TRP A 140 8.87 3.20 -8.14
CA TRP A 140 8.72 3.46 -6.72
C TRP A 140 7.30 3.15 -6.23
N MET A 141 6.27 3.66 -6.92
CA MET A 141 4.90 3.59 -6.41
C MET A 141 4.21 2.23 -6.63
N ALA A 142 4.66 1.44 -7.61
CA ALA A 142 4.02 0.17 -7.94
C ALA A 142 4.55 -1.04 -7.15
N ILE A 143 5.53 -0.86 -6.25
CA ILE A 143 6.06 -1.95 -5.43
C ILE A 143 5.10 -2.24 -4.27
N HIS A 144 4.67 -3.49 -4.17
CA HIS A 144 3.83 -3.93 -3.06
C HIS A 144 4.61 -3.90 -1.74
N PRO A 145 4.02 -3.44 -0.61
CA PRO A 145 4.71 -3.35 0.69
C PRO A 145 5.27 -4.68 1.22
N LEU A 146 4.71 -5.81 0.79
CA LEU A 146 5.16 -7.16 1.16
C LEU A 146 5.92 -7.85 0.01
N ALA A 147 6.43 -7.10 -0.96
CA ALA A 147 7.30 -7.67 -2.00
C ALA A 147 8.55 -8.29 -1.36
N PRO A 148 9.10 -9.38 -1.92
CA PRO A 148 10.32 -10.01 -1.44
C PRO A 148 11.50 -9.04 -1.33
N GLU A 149 12.36 -9.23 -0.33
CA GLU A 149 13.47 -8.32 -0.03
C GLU A 149 14.45 -8.17 -1.20
N ASP A 150 14.70 -9.24 -1.94
CA ASP A 150 15.56 -9.24 -3.13
C ASP A 150 15.03 -8.35 -4.26
N GLN A 151 13.73 -8.05 -4.26
CA GLN A 151 13.07 -7.17 -5.23
C GLN A 151 12.97 -5.71 -4.73
N THR A 152 13.32 -5.42 -3.48
CA THR A 152 13.14 -4.10 -2.84
C THR A 152 14.44 -3.42 -2.42
N LYS A 153 15.57 -3.79 -3.00
CA LYS A 153 16.91 -3.28 -2.63
C LYS A 153 17.02 -1.75 -2.69
N GLY A 154 16.35 -1.11 -3.65
CA GLY A 154 16.33 0.35 -3.75
C GLY A 154 15.66 1.00 -2.55
N TYR A 155 14.52 0.49 -2.10
CA TYR A 155 13.85 0.95 -0.88
C TYR A 155 14.69 0.73 0.37
N GLN A 156 15.32 -0.43 0.50
CA GLN A 156 16.19 -0.74 1.63
C GLN A 156 17.37 0.25 1.69
N THR A 157 18.00 0.54 0.54
CA THR A 157 19.08 1.52 0.46
C THR A 157 18.62 2.91 0.86
N LEU A 158 17.46 3.36 0.36
CA LEU A 158 16.87 4.66 0.69
C LEU A 158 16.59 4.77 2.20
N ILE A 159 15.91 3.77 2.77
CA ILE A 159 15.54 3.73 4.19
C ILE A 159 16.79 3.73 5.08
N ASN A 160 17.78 2.91 4.76
CA ASN A 160 19.02 2.82 5.52
C ASN A 160 19.79 4.14 5.48
N ASN A 161 19.98 4.73 4.30
CA ASN A 161 20.69 5.99 4.14
C ASN A 161 20.00 7.12 4.92
N LEU A 162 18.67 7.23 4.82
CA LEU A 162 17.91 8.23 5.56
C LEU A 162 18.01 8.01 7.08
N SER A 163 17.92 6.76 7.53
CA SER A 163 18.04 6.42 8.95
C SER A 163 19.43 6.82 9.50
N GLU A 164 20.51 6.54 8.77
CA GLU A 164 21.86 6.93 9.19
C GLU A 164 22.02 8.46 9.23
N GLN A 165 21.52 9.18 8.23
CA GLN A 165 21.55 10.64 8.23
C GLN A 165 20.79 11.23 9.44
N LEU A 166 19.60 10.69 9.74
CA LEU A 166 18.81 11.12 10.90
C LEU A 166 19.50 10.81 12.23
N LYS A 167 20.19 9.68 12.37
CA LYS A 167 21.01 9.38 13.56
C LYS A 167 22.10 10.44 13.76
N VAL A 168 22.81 10.80 12.70
CA VAL A 168 23.86 11.83 12.77
C VAL A 168 23.28 13.19 13.19
N ILE A 169 22.15 13.60 12.59
CA ILE A 169 21.53 14.90 12.88
C ILE A 169 20.99 14.97 14.31
N THR A 170 20.38 13.89 14.81
CA THR A 170 19.69 13.87 16.11
C THR A 170 20.55 13.38 17.26
N GLY A 171 21.66 12.69 16.98
CA GLY A 171 22.50 12.03 17.99
C GLY A 171 21.88 10.77 18.60
N PHE A 172 20.76 10.27 18.06
CA PHE A 172 20.13 9.05 18.54
C PHE A 172 20.86 7.79 18.06
N ALA A 173 20.86 6.76 18.90
CA ALA A 173 21.44 5.47 18.57
C ALA A 173 20.63 4.67 17.54
N GLY A 174 19.32 4.91 17.45
CA GLY A 174 18.42 4.22 16.55
C GLY A 174 17.30 5.11 16.05
N ILE A 175 16.85 4.86 14.84
CA ILE A 175 15.72 5.53 14.17
C ILE A 175 14.81 4.48 13.55
N THR A 176 13.53 4.72 13.60
CA THR A 176 12.54 3.95 12.82
C THR A 176 11.72 4.87 11.93
N LEU A 177 11.52 4.45 10.68
CA LEU A 177 10.68 5.12 9.69
C LEU A 177 9.32 4.41 9.49
N GLN A 178 8.99 3.45 10.37
CA GLN A 178 7.73 2.69 10.30
C GLN A 178 6.46 3.52 10.57
N PRO A 179 6.45 4.49 11.52
CA PRO A 179 5.25 5.30 11.77
C PRO A 179 4.85 6.09 10.53
N ASN A 180 3.59 5.95 10.12
CA ASN A 180 3.04 6.57 8.91
C ASN A 180 2.21 7.83 9.17
N SER A 181 2.17 8.32 10.40
CA SER A 181 1.48 9.55 10.80
C SER A 181 2.06 10.12 12.09
N GLY A 182 1.71 11.37 12.44
CA GLY A 182 2.10 12.00 13.71
C GLY A 182 1.67 11.17 14.91
N ALA A 183 0.40 10.81 14.99
CA ALA A 183 -0.16 9.99 16.07
C ALA A 183 0.50 8.60 16.16
N ALA A 184 0.81 7.98 15.03
CA ALA A 184 1.54 6.71 15.00
C ALA A 184 2.97 6.87 15.53
N GLY A 185 3.63 8.02 15.29
CA GLY A 185 4.93 8.37 15.83
C GLY A 185 4.89 8.52 17.35
N GLU A 186 3.92 9.25 17.88
CA GLU A 186 3.70 9.40 19.33
C GLU A 186 3.46 8.06 20.01
N TYR A 187 2.55 7.24 19.45
CA TYR A 187 2.29 5.90 19.96
C TYR A 187 3.54 5.01 19.94
N THR A 188 4.31 5.05 18.86
CA THR A 188 5.56 4.30 18.74
C THR A 188 6.58 4.73 19.80
N GLY A 189 6.72 6.04 20.05
CA GLY A 189 7.56 6.57 21.11
C GLY A 189 7.16 6.05 22.50
N LEU A 190 5.87 6.07 22.81
CA LEU A 190 5.34 5.51 24.07
C LEU A 190 5.61 4.00 24.19
N ARG A 191 5.47 3.24 23.09
CA ARG A 191 5.76 1.79 23.07
C ARG A 191 7.25 1.50 23.29
N ILE A 192 8.14 2.31 22.71
CA ILE A 192 9.59 2.18 22.91
C ILE A 192 9.94 2.45 24.37
N ILE A 193 9.42 3.54 24.97
CA ILE A 193 9.63 3.87 26.38
C ILE A 193 9.13 2.73 27.28
N ARG A 194 7.95 2.21 26.99
CA ARG A 194 7.37 1.09 27.74
C ARG A 194 8.25 -0.16 27.69
N ALA A 195 8.66 -0.56 26.49
CA ALA A 195 9.54 -1.71 26.30
C ALA A 195 10.90 -1.54 27.01
N TYR A 196 11.45 -0.33 26.96
CA TYR A 196 12.69 -0.02 27.69
C TYR A 196 12.50 -0.18 29.19
N LEU A 197 11.46 0.42 29.79
CA LEU A 197 11.19 0.30 31.22
C LEU A 197 11.00 -1.17 31.65
N GLU A 198 10.33 -1.96 30.85
CA GLU A 198 10.17 -3.40 31.09
C GLU A 198 11.52 -4.14 31.05
N SER A 199 12.37 -3.83 30.07
CA SER A 199 13.68 -4.48 29.90
C SER A 199 14.67 -4.22 31.06
N ILE A 200 14.52 -3.10 31.76
CA ILE A 200 15.34 -2.73 32.95
C ILE A 200 14.63 -3.04 34.27
N GLY A 201 13.56 -3.85 34.27
CA GLY A 201 12.84 -4.25 35.49
C GLY A 201 11.96 -3.16 36.10
N GLN A 202 11.73 -2.05 35.41
CA GLN A 202 10.91 -0.92 35.87
C GLN A 202 9.48 -0.92 35.27
N GLY A 203 8.96 -2.07 34.90
CA GLY A 203 7.62 -2.22 34.32
C GLY A 203 6.47 -1.69 35.18
N HIS A 204 6.68 -1.49 36.49
CA HIS A 204 5.71 -0.85 37.38
C HIS A 204 5.47 0.65 37.09
N ARG A 205 6.37 1.31 36.37
CA ARG A 205 6.25 2.71 35.94
C ARG A 205 5.33 2.78 34.71
N ASN A 206 4.02 2.75 34.92
CA ASN A 206 3.01 2.66 33.88
C ASN A 206 2.07 3.88 33.82
N LYS A 207 2.39 4.94 34.57
CA LYS A 207 1.62 6.19 34.56
C LYS A 207 2.34 7.23 33.69
N ILE A 208 1.60 7.89 32.83
CA ILE A 208 2.06 8.95 31.95
C ILE A 208 1.35 10.23 32.35
N LEU A 209 2.10 11.32 32.52
CA LEU A 209 1.55 12.65 32.71
C LEU A 209 1.44 13.32 31.34
N ILE A 210 0.26 13.76 31.01
CA ILE A 210 -0.04 14.49 29.77
C ILE A 210 -0.36 15.92 30.19
N PRO A 211 0.37 16.95 29.71
CA PRO A 211 0.12 18.35 30.06
C PRO A 211 -1.19 18.87 29.46
#